data_3308a8c2fbbda5d5db0b4e5e307b32e3
#
_entry.id   3308a8c2fbbda5d5db0b4e5e307b32e3
#
_cell.length_a   1.000
_cell.length_b   1.000
_cell.length_c   1.000
_cell.angle_alpha   90.00
_cell.angle_beta   90.00
_cell.angle_gamma   90.00
#
_symmetry.space_group_name_H-M   'P 1'
#
loop_
_entity.id
_entity.type
_entity.pdbx_description
1 polymer ?
#
loop_
_entity_poly.entity_id
_entity_poly.type
_entity_poly.pdbx_seq_one_letter_code
_entity_poly.pdbx_strand_id
1 'polypeptide(L)'
;MFQVKKGAHLAVLLGCILYGMTGLFLANIHNLPITSIIFYRLFFGLAFIFTYLLATNRLGELKPGKGRARLLLQGIFVLVNMFFYFLCVKETCFSMAILLEYTAPIYVMLASPFVLKEKVGKESIAALFLAIAGVYLVIRPESGFGTLEFSGSHFIGIASGLFAGMLLAVIIMNVRVLKKDHSEFAIAFWGTAISCLLMAPFAAGTSISVLVPNILPLMAFGIVSVGIGGILTTIGFANLESQTGSLLALIEPVAGVFFDLAFLGVALSTGPLTGCFLVLTAAVIVSRPSFTT
;
A
#
# COMPACT_ATOMS: atom_id res chain seq x y z
N MET A 1 -18.65 4.27 19.26
CA MET A 1 -17.40 4.90 18.84
C MET A 1 -16.16 4.03 19.10
N PHE A 2 -15.95 3.45 20.30
CA PHE A 2 -14.79 2.58 20.62
C PHE A 2 -14.70 1.30 19.78
N GLN A 3 -15.80 0.60 19.51
CA GLN A 3 -15.81 -0.62 18.71
C GLN A 3 -15.47 -0.38 17.24
N VAL A 4 -15.91 0.74 16.65
CA VAL A 4 -15.61 1.10 15.25
C VAL A 4 -14.11 1.36 15.07
N LYS A 5 -13.47 2.03 16.04
CA LYS A 5 -12.02 2.29 16.00
C LYS A 5 -11.21 0.98 16.07
N LYS A 6 -11.56 0.03 16.96
CA LYS A 6 -10.88 -1.27 17.06
C LYS A 6 -10.97 -2.07 15.75
N GLY A 7 -12.15 -2.10 15.12
CA GLY A 7 -12.34 -2.74 13.82
C GLY A 7 -11.49 -2.12 12.72
N ALA A 8 -11.32 -0.80 12.72
CA ALA A 8 -10.52 -0.09 11.72
C ALA A 8 -9.01 -0.37 11.87
N HIS A 9 -8.46 -0.46 13.09
CA HIS A 9 -7.07 -0.88 13.31
C HIS A 9 -6.83 -2.29 12.78
N LEU A 10 -7.70 -3.24 13.14
CA LEU A 10 -7.60 -4.61 12.66
C LEU A 10 -7.70 -4.68 11.13
N ALA A 11 -8.56 -3.87 10.52
CA ALA A 11 -8.73 -3.83 9.08
C ALA A 11 -7.42 -3.37 8.37
N VAL A 12 -6.76 -2.30 8.85
CA VAL A 12 -5.44 -1.90 8.28
C VAL A 12 -4.42 -3.01 8.46
N LEU A 13 -4.29 -3.56 9.66
CA LEU A 13 -3.30 -4.61 9.94
C LEU A 13 -3.49 -5.82 9.04
N LEU A 14 -4.72 -6.36 8.96
CA LEU A 14 -5.03 -7.50 8.10
C LEU A 14 -4.82 -7.15 6.62
N GLY A 15 -5.27 -5.98 6.17
CA GLY A 15 -5.08 -5.56 4.79
C GLY A 15 -3.60 -5.46 4.41
N CYS A 16 -2.77 -4.87 5.26
CA CYS A 16 -1.33 -4.74 5.03
C CYS A 16 -0.60 -6.09 5.13
N ILE A 17 -1.04 -7.00 6.00
CA ILE A 17 -0.54 -8.38 5.99
C ILE A 17 -0.80 -9.05 4.64
N LEU A 18 -2.00 -8.89 4.07
CA LEU A 18 -2.33 -9.44 2.76
C LEU A 18 -1.52 -8.78 1.62
N TYR A 19 -1.22 -7.50 1.72
CA TYR A 19 -0.28 -6.84 0.80
C TYR A 19 1.15 -7.37 0.96
N GLY A 20 1.59 -7.70 2.17
CA GLY A 20 2.89 -8.32 2.44
C GLY A 20 3.11 -9.65 1.73
N MET A 21 2.03 -10.35 1.30
CA MET A 21 2.14 -11.56 0.46
C MET A 21 2.59 -11.27 -0.98
N THR A 22 2.79 -10.01 -1.36
CA THR A 22 3.18 -9.61 -2.73
C THR A 22 4.41 -10.36 -3.23
N GLY A 23 5.45 -10.49 -2.42
CA GLY A 23 6.67 -11.24 -2.77
C GLY A 23 6.37 -12.71 -3.11
N LEU A 24 5.54 -13.37 -2.30
CA LEU A 24 5.11 -14.75 -2.53
C LEU A 24 4.37 -14.93 -3.86
N PHE A 25 3.46 -14.02 -4.20
CA PHE A 25 2.76 -14.08 -5.50
C PHE A 25 3.71 -13.83 -6.66
N LEU A 26 4.60 -12.83 -6.55
CA LEU A 26 5.56 -12.51 -7.60
C LEU A 26 6.55 -13.65 -7.85
N ALA A 27 6.97 -14.39 -6.83
CA ALA A 27 7.84 -15.55 -6.96
C ALA A 27 7.23 -16.69 -7.81
N ASN A 28 5.89 -16.72 -7.94
CA ASN A 28 5.15 -17.72 -8.71
C ASN A 28 4.67 -17.21 -10.09
N ILE A 29 5.03 -15.99 -10.49
CA ILE A 29 4.67 -15.41 -11.78
C ILE A 29 5.93 -15.31 -12.64
N HIS A 30 5.91 -15.93 -13.82
CA HIS A 30 7.08 -16.04 -14.68
C HIS A 30 6.85 -15.45 -16.07
N ASN A 31 7.89 -14.85 -16.65
CA ASN A 31 7.92 -14.37 -18.04
C ASN A 31 6.83 -13.33 -18.39
N LEU A 32 6.29 -12.62 -17.41
CA LEU A 32 5.33 -11.53 -17.62
C LEU A 32 6.00 -10.17 -17.36
N PRO A 33 5.76 -9.18 -18.22
CA PRO A 33 6.13 -7.79 -17.93
C PRO A 33 5.43 -7.30 -16.65
N ILE A 34 6.11 -6.52 -15.84
CA ILE A 34 5.56 -5.99 -14.58
C ILE A 34 4.27 -5.18 -14.80
N THR A 35 4.17 -4.47 -15.93
CA THR A 35 2.97 -3.72 -16.30
C THR A 35 1.76 -4.63 -16.51
N SER A 36 1.95 -5.79 -17.13
CA SER A 36 0.90 -6.81 -17.29
C SER A 36 0.51 -7.42 -15.95
N ILE A 37 1.48 -7.69 -15.06
CA ILE A 37 1.20 -8.17 -13.70
C ILE A 37 0.33 -7.15 -12.95
N ILE A 38 0.65 -5.86 -13.03
CA ILE A 38 -0.12 -4.79 -12.40
C ILE A 38 -1.55 -4.74 -12.96
N PHE A 39 -1.71 -4.82 -14.28
CA PHE A 39 -3.04 -4.82 -14.88
C PHE A 39 -3.87 -6.01 -14.40
N TYR A 40 -3.35 -7.24 -14.53
CA TYR A 40 -4.11 -8.44 -14.20
C TYR A 40 -4.43 -8.53 -12.70
N ARG A 41 -3.53 -8.14 -11.81
CA ARG A 41 -3.86 -8.08 -10.38
C ARG A 41 -4.96 -7.08 -10.06
N LEU A 42 -4.96 -5.89 -10.73
CA LEU A 42 -6.03 -4.90 -10.58
C LEU A 42 -7.35 -5.43 -11.16
N PHE A 43 -7.29 -6.10 -12.32
CA PHE A 43 -8.46 -6.68 -12.98
C PHE A 43 -9.14 -7.75 -12.11
N PHE A 44 -8.38 -8.72 -11.60
CA PHE A 44 -8.95 -9.76 -10.72
C PHE A 44 -9.40 -9.21 -9.37
N GLY A 45 -8.70 -8.23 -8.82
CA GLY A 45 -9.11 -7.53 -7.61
C GLY A 45 -10.41 -6.76 -7.82
N LEU A 46 -10.54 -6.04 -8.94
CA LEU A 46 -11.76 -5.33 -9.32
C LEU A 46 -12.93 -6.30 -9.53
N ALA A 47 -12.70 -7.40 -10.24
CA ALA A 47 -13.70 -8.44 -10.46
C ALA A 47 -14.19 -9.02 -9.11
N PHE A 48 -13.27 -9.26 -8.17
CA PHE A 48 -13.63 -9.71 -6.83
C PHE A 48 -14.49 -8.67 -6.09
N ILE A 49 -14.06 -7.39 -6.06
CA ILE A 49 -14.82 -6.31 -5.39
C ILE A 49 -16.23 -6.21 -6.00
N PHE A 50 -16.35 -6.24 -7.32
CA PHE A 50 -17.61 -6.18 -8.02
C PHE A 50 -18.52 -7.35 -7.67
N THR A 51 -17.99 -8.58 -7.74
CA THR A 51 -18.73 -9.81 -7.41
C THR A 51 -19.17 -9.81 -5.93
N TYR A 52 -18.33 -9.36 -5.03
CA TYR A 52 -18.67 -9.20 -3.62
C TYR A 52 -19.84 -8.22 -3.41
N LEU A 53 -19.79 -7.05 -4.06
CA LEU A 53 -20.86 -6.05 -3.98
C LEU A 53 -22.16 -6.55 -4.60
N LEU A 54 -22.08 -7.31 -5.69
CA LEU A 54 -23.23 -7.97 -6.32
C LEU A 54 -23.87 -9.00 -5.37
N ALA A 55 -23.05 -9.90 -4.82
CA ALA A 55 -23.51 -10.97 -3.93
C ALA A 55 -24.12 -10.44 -2.61
N THR A 56 -23.65 -9.27 -2.15
CA THR A 56 -24.15 -8.63 -0.91
C THR A 56 -25.24 -7.59 -1.15
N ASN A 57 -25.75 -7.45 -2.38
CA ASN A 57 -26.75 -6.45 -2.80
C ASN A 57 -26.32 -4.99 -2.48
N ARG A 58 -25.02 -4.69 -2.56
CA ARG A 58 -24.44 -3.37 -2.25
C ARG A 58 -24.05 -2.57 -3.49
N LEU A 59 -24.41 -2.97 -4.68
CA LEU A 59 -24.11 -2.24 -5.93
C LEU A 59 -24.62 -0.79 -5.91
N GLY A 60 -25.67 -0.50 -5.14
CA GLY A 60 -26.17 0.86 -4.95
C GLY A 60 -25.14 1.83 -4.36
N GLU A 61 -24.13 1.33 -3.64
CA GLU A 61 -23.05 2.13 -3.07
C GLU A 61 -22.09 2.68 -4.14
N LEU A 62 -22.04 2.04 -5.31
CA LEU A 62 -21.16 2.46 -6.42
C LEU A 62 -21.65 3.74 -7.11
N LYS A 63 -22.88 4.20 -6.84
CA LYS A 63 -23.38 5.44 -7.42
C LYS A 63 -22.48 6.60 -6.98
N PRO A 64 -21.83 7.31 -7.93
CA PRO A 64 -20.96 8.42 -7.58
C PRO A 64 -21.82 9.56 -7.01
N GLY A 65 -21.58 9.87 -5.74
CA GLY A 65 -22.21 10.97 -5.04
C GLY A 65 -21.55 12.32 -5.34
N LYS A 66 -21.64 13.23 -4.37
CA LYS A 66 -20.86 14.47 -4.39
C LYS A 66 -19.38 14.12 -4.31
N GLY A 67 -18.50 14.84 -5.05
CA GLY A 67 -17.06 14.60 -4.98
C GLY A 67 -16.52 13.53 -5.95
N ARG A 68 -17.29 13.15 -7.00
CA ARG A 68 -16.85 12.21 -8.06
C ARG A 68 -15.50 12.56 -8.70
N ALA A 69 -15.16 13.85 -8.81
CA ALA A 69 -13.84 14.26 -9.30
C ALA A 69 -12.71 13.77 -8.38
N ARG A 70 -12.92 13.74 -7.06
CA ARG A 70 -11.95 13.18 -6.12
C ARG A 70 -11.82 11.67 -6.20
N LEU A 71 -12.90 10.94 -6.54
CA LEU A 71 -12.82 9.51 -6.83
C LEU A 71 -11.96 9.24 -8.07
N LEU A 72 -12.13 10.05 -9.14
CA LEU A 72 -11.27 9.97 -10.32
C LEU A 72 -9.81 10.26 -9.95
N LEU A 73 -9.57 11.33 -9.20
CA LEU A 73 -8.23 11.66 -8.72
C LEU A 73 -7.61 10.56 -7.87
N GLN A 74 -8.40 9.83 -7.06
CA GLN A 74 -7.90 8.70 -6.28
C GLN A 74 -7.28 7.62 -7.17
N GLY A 75 -7.96 7.20 -8.23
CA GLY A 75 -7.42 6.22 -9.17
C GLY A 75 -6.20 6.75 -9.95
N ILE A 76 -6.21 8.03 -10.33
CA ILE A 76 -5.06 8.66 -10.98
C ILE A 76 -3.86 8.69 -10.01
N PHE A 77 -4.05 9.08 -8.75
CA PHE A 77 -2.96 9.10 -7.77
C PHE A 77 -2.37 7.71 -7.55
N VAL A 78 -3.21 6.67 -7.47
CA VAL A 78 -2.74 5.27 -7.36
C VAL A 78 -1.91 4.88 -8.58
N LEU A 79 -2.34 5.22 -9.79
CA LEU A 79 -1.58 4.92 -11.00
C LEU A 79 -0.25 5.67 -11.05
N VAL A 80 -0.27 6.98 -10.77
CA VAL A 80 0.94 7.82 -10.78
C VAL A 80 1.91 7.38 -9.69
N ASN A 81 1.41 7.00 -8.51
CA ASN A 81 2.23 6.39 -7.46
C ASN A 81 2.94 5.14 -7.96
N MET A 82 2.20 4.20 -8.58
CA MET A 82 2.79 2.99 -9.16
C MET A 82 3.84 3.31 -10.22
N PHE A 83 3.59 4.27 -11.11
CA PHE A 83 4.56 4.67 -12.13
C PHE A 83 5.89 5.12 -11.50
N PHE A 84 5.86 6.03 -10.52
CA PHE A 84 7.07 6.53 -9.87
C PHE A 84 7.73 5.46 -8.98
N TYR A 85 6.96 4.59 -8.35
CA TYR A 85 7.48 3.43 -7.63
C TYR A 85 8.30 2.52 -8.55
N PHE A 86 7.74 2.13 -9.73
CA PHE A 86 8.47 1.28 -10.67
C PHE A 86 9.62 1.99 -11.37
N LEU A 87 9.54 3.29 -11.57
CA LEU A 87 10.68 4.08 -12.04
C LEU A 87 11.82 4.01 -11.02
N CYS A 88 11.50 4.13 -9.73
CA CYS A 88 12.49 3.95 -8.66
C CYS A 88 13.09 2.53 -8.69
N VAL A 89 12.27 1.48 -8.80
CA VAL A 89 12.76 0.09 -8.91
C VAL A 89 13.71 -0.07 -10.07
N LYS A 90 13.38 0.50 -11.24
CA LYS A 90 14.20 0.40 -12.46
C LYS A 90 15.54 1.09 -12.33
N GLU A 91 15.57 2.29 -11.75
CA GLU A 91 16.76 3.15 -11.66
C GLU A 91 17.62 2.88 -10.41
N THR A 92 17.07 2.11 -9.45
CA THR A 92 17.79 1.72 -8.21
C THR A 92 17.66 0.21 -7.95
N CYS A 93 16.77 -0.18 -7.04
CA CYS A 93 16.41 -1.57 -6.75
C CYS A 93 15.06 -1.63 -6.02
N PHE A 94 14.49 -2.85 -5.95
CA PHE A 94 13.18 -3.08 -5.31
C PHE A 94 13.17 -2.66 -3.82
N SER A 95 14.22 -3.02 -3.07
CA SER A 95 14.35 -2.65 -1.64
C SER A 95 14.40 -1.15 -1.42
N MET A 96 15.10 -0.41 -2.30
CA MET A 96 15.18 1.05 -2.22
C MET A 96 13.82 1.68 -2.50
N ALA A 97 13.10 1.21 -3.50
CA ALA A 97 11.78 1.73 -3.84
C ALA A 97 10.78 1.55 -2.68
N ILE A 98 10.75 0.37 -2.05
CA ILE A 98 9.92 0.12 -0.88
C ILE A 98 10.32 1.05 0.27
N LEU A 99 11.62 1.15 0.59
CA LEU A 99 12.09 2.00 1.68
C LEU A 99 11.68 3.47 1.50
N LEU A 100 11.81 3.98 0.26
CA LEU A 100 11.45 5.37 -0.05
C LEU A 100 9.95 5.58 -0.07
N GLU A 101 9.16 4.64 -0.56
CA GLU A 101 7.69 4.71 -0.51
C GLU A 101 7.18 4.72 0.94
N TYR A 102 7.80 3.97 1.84
CA TYR A 102 7.44 3.96 3.27
C TYR A 102 7.90 5.21 4.04
N THR A 103 8.42 6.23 3.36
CA THR A 103 8.50 7.60 3.91
C THR A 103 7.12 8.29 3.96
N ALA A 104 6.08 7.70 3.37
CA ALA A 104 4.72 8.23 3.36
C ALA A 104 4.21 8.75 4.72
N PRO A 105 4.42 8.08 5.87
CA PRO A 105 3.99 8.60 7.17
C PRO A 105 4.59 9.96 7.52
N ILE A 106 5.81 10.28 7.05
CA ILE A 106 6.43 11.60 7.23
C ILE A 106 5.56 12.67 6.56
N TYR A 107 5.21 12.44 5.29
CA TYR A 107 4.38 13.38 4.52
C TYR A 107 2.96 13.48 5.10
N VAL A 108 2.39 12.36 5.59
CA VAL A 108 1.10 12.37 6.28
C VAL A 108 1.17 13.24 7.53
N MET A 109 2.19 13.09 8.36
CA MET A 109 2.34 13.90 9.59
C MET A 109 2.52 15.37 9.29
N LEU A 110 3.25 15.71 8.24
CA LEU A 110 3.44 17.10 7.83
C LEU A 110 2.18 17.72 7.24
N ALA A 111 1.39 16.98 6.47
CA ALA A 111 0.25 17.52 5.73
C ALA A 111 -1.09 17.37 6.46
N SER A 112 -1.29 16.34 7.28
CA SER A 112 -2.59 16.06 7.91
C SER A 112 -3.12 17.19 8.83
N PRO A 113 -2.29 17.97 9.54
CA PRO A 113 -2.78 19.12 10.30
C PRO A 113 -3.44 20.19 9.43
N PHE A 114 -2.92 20.41 8.24
CA PHE A 114 -3.42 21.43 7.30
C PHE A 114 -4.60 20.94 6.48
N VAL A 115 -4.53 19.69 5.99
CA VAL A 115 -5.54 19.14 5.07
C VAL A 115 -6.74 18.56 5.81
N LEU A 116 -6.51 17.88 6.93
CA LEU A 116 -7.53 17.13 7.68
C LEU A 116 -7.81 17.72 9.06
N LYS A 117 -7.02 18.70 9.49
CA LYS A 117 -7.06 19.30 10.83
C LYS A 117 -6.81 18.27 11.94
N GLU A 118 -6.03 17.23 11.66
CA GLU A 118 -5.60 16.21 12.62
C GLU A 118 -4.44 16.76 13.46
N LYS A 119 -4.44 16.51 14.77
CA LYS A 119 -3.34 16.91 15.66
C LYS A 119 -2.24 15.86 15.65
N VAL A 120 -0.99 16.27 15.50
CA VAL A 120 0.18 15.38 15.63
C VAL A 120 0.56 15.23 17.09
N GLY A 121 0.35 14.02 17.63
CA GLY A 121 0.74 13.69 19.02
C GLY A 121 2.22 13.35 19.13
N LYS A 122 2.81 13.56 20.32
CA LYS A 122 4.20 13.16 20.60
C LYS A 122 4.42 11.64 20.40
N GLU A 123 3.41 10.85 20.71
CA GLU A 123 3.39 9.41 20.53
C GLU A 123 3.49 9.02 19.05
N SER A 124 2.79 9.74 18.16
CA SER A 124 2.88 9.53 16.71
C SER A 124 4.28 9.86 16.19
N ILE A 125 4.92 10.91 16.71
CA ILE A 125 6.29 11.28 16.34
C ILE A 125 7.27 10.20 16.79
N ALA A 126 7.19 9.74 18.05
CA ALA A 126 8.02 8.67 18.55
C ALA A 126 7.85 7.36 17.75
N ALA A 127 6.59 6.99 17.47
CA ALA A 127 6.28 5.83 16.64
C ALA A 127 6.84 5.96 15.22
N LEU A 128 6.83 7.16 14.64
CA LEU A 128 7.43 7.43 13.32
C LEU A 128 8.92 7.11 13.29
N PHE A 129 9.69 7.60 14.25
CA PHE A 129 11.14 7.34 14.30
C PHE A 129 11.44 5.85 14.47
N LEU A 130 10.72 5.17 15.39
CA LEU A 130 10.85 3.72 15.58
C LEU A 130 10.50 2.94 14.31
N ALA A 131 9.40 3.32 13.65
CA ALA A 131 8.93 2.63 12.46
C ALA A 131 9.90 2.81 11.29
N ILE A 132 10.41 4.01 11.04
CA ILE A 132 11.39 4.27 9.97
C ILE A 132 12.69 3.50 10.23
N ALA A 133 13.20 3.53 11.46
CA ALA A 133 14.38 2.74 11.82
C ALA A 133 14.13 1.24 11.63
N GLY A 134 12.94 0.77 12.03
CA GLY A 134 12.53 -0.61 11.86
C GLY A 134 12.44 -1.02 10.39
N VAL A 135 11.75 -0.25 9.56
CA VAL A 135 11.61 -0.51 8.11
C VAL A 135 12.99 -0.52 7.43
N TYR A 136 13.86 0.41 7.80
CA TYR A 136 15.24 0.42 7.31
C TYR A 136 15.98 -0.88 7.61
N LEU A 137 15.88 -1.40 8.84
CA LEU A 137 16.51 -2.66 9.23
C LEU A 137 15.86 -3.89 8.56
N VAL A 138 14.56 -3.85 8.31
CA VAL A 138 13.83 -4.92 7.61
C VAL A 138 14.29 -5.03 6.16
N ILE A 139 14.33 -3.91 5.46
CA ILE A 139 14.53 -3.87 3.99
C ILE A 139 16.00 -3.88 3.62
N ARG A 140 16.90 -3.46 4.52
CA ARG A 140 18.33 -3.24 4.38
C ARG A 140 18.91 -3.74 3.04
N PRO A 141 19.20 -2.84 2.08
CA PRO A 141 19.78 -3.24 0.79
C PRO A 141 21.10 -3.99 1.04
N GLU A 142 21.28 -5.14 0.42
CA GLU A 142 22.49 -5.97 0.56
C GLU A 142 23.77 -5.19 0.25
N SER A 143 23.69 -4.21 -0.66
CA SER A 143 24.80 -3.33 -1.06
C SER A 143 25.08 -2.16 -0.09
N GLY A 144 24.25 -1.98 0.96
CA GLY A 144 24.35 -0.82 1.85
C GLY A 144 24.11 0.53 1.14
N PHE A 145 24.23 1.62 1.86
CA PHE A 145 24.18 2.99 1.27
C PHE A 145 25.51 3.40 0.58
N GLY A 146 26.55 2.56 0.63
CA GLY A 146 27.88 2.87 0.08
C GLY A 146 27.90 3.04 -1.45
N THR A 147 26.81 2.68 -2.14
CA THR A 147 26.65 2.83 -3.59
C THR A 147 25.62 3.89 -3.97
N LEU A 148 25.24 4.78 -3.05
CA LEU A 148 24.37 5.91 -3.39
C LEU A 148 25.16 6.93 -4.22
N GLU A 149 25.22 6.69 -5.51
CA GLU A 149 25.68 7.69 -6.46
C GLU A 149 24.56 8.72 -6.66
N PHE A 150 24.73 9.93 -6.13
CA PHE A 150 23.82 11.05 -6.33
C PHE A 150 23.99 11.67 -7.73
N SER A 151 24.17 10.84 -8.75
CA SER A 151 24.38 11.27 -10.12
C SER A 151 23.54 10.47 -11.10
N GLY A 152 23.16 11.08 -12.20
CA GLY A 152 22.49 10.43 -13.32
C GLY A 152 21.17 9.74 -12.97
N SER A 153 20.98 8.51 -13.45
CA SER A 153 19.75 7.73 -13.33
C SER A 153 19.43 7.37 -11.88
N HIS A 154 20.45 7.09 -11.06
CA HIS A 154 20.24 6.73 -9.65
C HIS A 154 19.57 7.85 -8.84
N PHE A 155 19.95 9.12 -9.09
CA PHE A 155 19.27 10.27 -8.49
C PHE A 155 17.79 10.35 -8.93
N ILE A 156 17.50 10.09 -10.22
CA ILE A 156 16.12 10.03 -10.73
C ILE A 156 15.32 8.96 -9.99
N GLY A 157 15.93 7.79 -9.76
CA GLY A 157 15.31 6.71 -9.01
C GLY A 157 14.97 7.10 -7.57
N ILE A 158 15.90 7.70 -6.83
CA ILE A 158 15.67 8.16 -5.45
C ILE A 158 14.57 9.24 -5.42
N ALA A 159 14.63 10.24 -6.29
CA ALA A 159 13.61 11.29 -6.38
C ALA A 159 12.22 10.71 -6.68
N SER A 160 12.16 9.70 -7.58
CA SER A 160 10.93 8.99 -7.92
C SER A 160 10.36 8.22 -6.72
N GLY A 161 11.19 7.53 -5.95
CA GLY A 161 10.75 6.81 -4.75
C GLY A 161 10.20 7.75 -3.66
N LEU A 162 10.85 8.86 -3.40
CA LEU A 162 10.37 9.88 -2.47
C LEU A 162 9.03 10.48 -2.95
N PHE A 163 8.90 10.73 -4.25
CA PHE A 163 7.66 11.22 -4.83
C PHE A 163 6.54 10.17 -4.74
N ALA A 164 6.85 8.89 -4.91
CA ALA A 164 5.90 7.80 -4.68
C ALA A 164 5.43 7.79 -3.21
N GLY A 165 6.33 7.93 -2.24
CA GLY A 165 5.96 8.06 -0.83
C GLY A 165 5.05 9.26 -0.55
N MET A 166 5.30 10.41 -1.18
CA MET A 166 4.42 11.56 -1.09
C MET A 166 3.03 11.29 -1.68
N LEU A 167 2.97 10.63 -2.84
CA LEU A 167 1.69 10.24 -3.46
C LEU A 167 0.93 9.23 -2.60
N LEU A 168 1.61 8.27 -2.00
CA LEU A 168 0.98 7.34 -1.05
C LEU A 168 0.35 8.08 0.14
N ALA A 169 1.02 9.10 0.67
CA ALA A 169 0.45 9.96 1.70
C ALA A 169 -0.82 10.69 1.21
N VAL A 170 -0.80 11.21 -0.01
CA VAL A 170 -1.98 11.83 -0.63
C VAL A 170 -3.11 10.83 -0.78
N ILE A 171 -2.83 9.60 -1.24
CA ILE A 171 -3.80 8.52 -1.38
C ILE A 171 -4.48 8.22 -0.03
N ILE A 172 -3.69 8.03 1.03
CA ILE A 172 -4.20 7.74 2.39
C ILE A 172 -5.11 8.89 2.89
N MET A 173 -4.65 10.13 2.79
CA MET A 173 -5.43 11.29 3.22
C MET A 173 -6.69 11.50 2.38
N ASN A 174 -6.62 11.24 1.06
CA ASN A 174 -7.77 11.38 0.17
C ASN A 174 -8.87 10.35 0.46
N VAL A 175 -8.52 9.11 0.83
CA VAL A 175 -9.48 8.10 1.30
C VAL A 175 -10.30 8.64 2.49
N ARG A 176 -9.65 9.28 3.44
CA ARG A 176 -10.32 9.87 4.61
C ARG A 176 -11.24 11.03 4.24
N VAL A 177 -10.86 11.84 3.24
CA VAL A 177 -11.74 12.91 2.72
C VAL A 177 -12.93 12.32 1.97
N LEU A 178 -12.71 11.32 1.12
CA LEU A 178 -13.72 10.66 0.31
C LEU A 178 -14.78 9.94 1.17
N LYS A 179 -14.41 9.46 2.35
CA LYS A 179 -15.33 8.81 3.29
C LYS A 179 -16.51 9.68 3.69
N LYS A 180 -16.41 11.00 3.55
CA LYS A 180 -17.52 11.92 3.89
C LYS A 180 -18.71 11.78 2.93
N ASP A 181 -18.44 11.41 1.67
CA ASP A 181 -19.42 11.39 0.58
C ASP A 181 -19.61 9.99 -0.02
N HIS A 182 -18.70 9.04 0.28
CA HIS A 182 -18.69 7.71 -0.33
C HIS A 182 -18.45 6.62 0.70
N SER A 183 -18.98 5.41 0.42
CA SER A 183 -18.63 4.23 1.21
C SER A 183 -17.20 3.77 0.93
N GLU A 184 -16.62 3.04 1.86
CA GLU A 184 -15.28 2.46 1.71
C GLU A 184 -15.20 1.54 0.48
N PHE A 185 -16.29 0.83 0.21
CA PHE A 185 -16.39 -0.06 -0.95
C PHE A 185 -16.40 0.73 -2.26
N ALA A 186 -17.13 1.86 -2.31
CA ALA A 186 -17.11 2.72 -3.49
C ALA A 186 -15.69 3.31 -3.73
N ILE A 187 -15.01 3.73 -2.67
CA ILE A 187 -13.65 4.27 -2.77
C ILE A 187 -12.68 3.18 -3.29
N ALA A 188 -12.72 1.97 -2.72
CA ALA A 188 -11.89 0.85 -3.15
C ALA A 188 -12.20 0.46 -4.61
N PHE A 189 -13.48 0.32 -4.96
CA PHE A 189 -13.91 -0.05 -6.30
C PHE A 189 -13.46 0.97 -7.36
N TRP A 190 -13.84 2.24 -7.19
CA TRP A 190 -13.53 3.27 -8.19
C TRP A 190 -12.04 3.56 -8.30
N GLY A 191 -11.31 3.56 -7.16
CA GLY A 191 -9.85 3.68 -7.16
C GLY A 191 -9.20 2.58 -7.99
N THR A 192 -9.60 1.31 -7.76
CA THR A 192 -9.09 0.15 -8.51
C THR A 192 -9.55 0.16 -9.98
N ALA A 193 -10.83 0.50 -10.25
CA ALA A 193 -11.39 0.49 -11.60
C ALA A 193 -10.70 1.50 -12.53
N ILE A 194 -10.46 2.71 -12.03
CA ILE A 194 -9.79 3.76 -12.79
C ILE A 194 -8.34 3.38 -13.06
N SER A 195 -7.63 2.89 -12.04
CA SER A 195 -6.25 2.42 -12.20
C SER A 195 -6.16 1.25 -13.19
N CYS A 196 -7.09 0.30 -13.11
CA CYS A 196 -7.17 -0.84 -14.02
C CYS A 196 -7.43 -0.39 -15.48
N LEU A 197 -8.38 0.53 -15.68
CA LEU A 197 -8.70 1.07 -17.01
C LEU A 197 -7.49 1.76 -17.63
N LEU A 198 -6.80 2.58 -16.87
CA LEU A 198 -5.61 3.31 -17.33
C LEU A 198 -4.41 2.38 -17.59
N MET A 199 -4.34 1.23 -16.90
CA MET A 199 -3.31 0.21 -17.15
C MET A 199 -3.64 -0.74 -18.30
N ALA A 200 -4.88 -0.77 -18.80
CA ALA A 200 -5.32 -1.71 -19.84
C ALA A 200 -4.47 -1.67 -21.12
N PRO A 201 -4.04 -0.50 -21.65
CA PRO A 201 -3.20 -0.45 -22.84
C PRO A 201 -1.85 -1.18 -22.68
N PHE A 202 -1.30 -1.19 -21.48
CA PHE A 202 0.00 -1.84 -21.20
C PHE A 202 -0.07 -3.37 -21.11
N ALA A 203 -1.28 -3.93 -20.98
CA ALA A 203 -1.50 -5.38 -20.99
C ALA A 203 -1.85 -5.95 -22.37
N ALA A 204 -2.19 -5.08 -23.35
CA ALA A 204 -2.69 -5.49 -24.66
C ALA A 204 -1.71 -6.36 -25.48
N GLY A 205 -0.40 -6.30 -25.19
CA GLY A 205 0.64 -7.12 -25.84
C GLY A 205 0.93 -8.46 -25.17
N THR A 206 0.21 -8.84 -24.12
CA THR A 206 0.49 -10.09 -23.40
C THR A 206 -0.02 -11.29 -24.19
N SER A 207 0.91 -12.19 -24.58
CA SER A 207 0.54 -13.43 -25.26
C SER A 207 -0.25 -14.37 -24.35
N ILE A 208 -1.27 -15.02 -24.91
CA ILE A 208 -2.11 -16.00 -24.19
C ILE A 208 -1.25 -17.17 -23.67
N SER A 209 -0.24 -17.61 -24.41
CA SER A 209 0.67 -18.69 -24.02
C SER A 209 1.46 -18.37 -22.73
N VAL A 210 1.77 -17.09 -22.49
CA VAL A 210 2.43 -16.62 -21.27
C VAL A 210 1.41 -16.35 -20.16
N LEU A 211 0.21 -15.91 -20.51
CA LEU A 211 -0.82 -15.59 -19.53
C LEU A 211 -1.40 -16.83 -18.85
N VAL A 212 -1.75 -17.87 -19.62
CA VAL A 212 -2.44 -19.06 -19.10
C VAL A 212 -1.70 -19.74 -17.93
N PRO A 213 -0.38 -19.99 -17.98
CA PRO A 213 0.34 -20.58 -16.84
C PRO A 213 0.33 -19.69 -15.58
N ASN A 214 0.20 -18.37 -15.74
CA ASN A 214 0.24 -17.38 -14.67
C ASN A 214 -1.14 -16.98 -14.15
N ILE A 215 -2.24 -17.49 -14.72
CA ILE A 215 -3.59 -17.00 -14.41
C ILE A 215 -3.96 -17.24 -12.94
N LEU A 216 -3.60 -18.40 -12.38
CA LEU A 216 -3.92 -18.75 -11.00
C LEU A 216 -3.18 -17.87 -9.98
N PRO A 217 -1.85 -17.70 -10.05
CA PRO A 217 -1.15 -16.78 -9.16
C PRO A 217 -1.58 -15.31 -9.36
N LEU A 218 -1.90 -14.87 -10.58
CA LEU A 218 -2.43 -13.53 -10.84
C LEU A 218 -3.82 -13.32 -10.23
N MET A 219 -4.71 -14.31 -10.34
CA MET A 219 -6.02 -14.28 -9.69
C MET A 219 -5.88 -14.22 -8.16
N ALA A 220 -5.06 -15.10 -7.58
CA ALA A 220 -4.82 -15.11 -6.15
C ALA A 220 -4.24 -13.77 -5.68
N PHE A 221 -3.25 -13.22 -6.39
CA PHE A 221 -2.67 -11.91 -6.12
C PHE A 221 -3.72 -10.80 -6.17
N GLY A 222 -4.53 -10.75 -7.22
CA GLY A 222 -5.58 -9.75 -7.38
C GLY A 222 -6.65 -9.85 -6.29
N ILE A 223 -7.17 -11.04 -6.03
CA ILE A 223 -8.23 -11.26 -5.05
C ILE A 223 -7.74 -10.98 -3.62
N VAL A 224 -6.59 -11.54 -3.24
CA VAL A 224 -6.09 -11.46 -1.86
C VAL A 224 -5.57 -10.06 -1.55
N SER A 225 -4.65 -9.52 -2.37
CA SER A 225 -4.04 -8.22 -2.07
C SER A 225 -4.96 -7.06 -2.46
N VAL A 226 -5.39 -6.97 -3.73
CA VAL A 226 -6.15 -5.81 -4.22
C VAL A 226 -7.62 -5.89 -3.80
N GLY A 227 -8.25 -7.07 -3.91
CA GLY A 227 -9.65 -7.27 -3.55
C GLY A 227 -9.87 -7.16 -2.05
N ILE A 228 -9.41 -8.15 -1.30
CA ILE A 228 -9.63 -8.23 0.15
C ILE A 228 -8.76 -7.21 0.87
N GLY A 229 -7.45 -7.20 0.61
CA GLY A 229 -6.49 -6.28 1.22
C GLY A 229 -6.85 -4.82 0.95
N GLY A 230 -7.20 -4.48 -0.31
CA GLY A 230 -7.60 -3.13 -0.71
C GLY A 230 -8.88 -2.64 -0.03
N ILE A 231 -9.90 -3.50 0.12
CA ILE A 231 -11.11 -3.16 0.90
C ILE A 231 -10.74 -2.90 2.37
N LEU A 232 -9.97 -3.81 2.98
CA LEU A 232 -9.61 -3.72 4.39
C LEU A 232 -8.77 -2.47 4.69
N THR A 233 -7.74 -2.16 3.88
CA THR A 233 -6.93 -0.95 4.04
C THR A 233 -7.77 0.30 3.82
N THR A 234 -8.69 0.30 2.84
CA THR A 234 -9.60 1.42 2.61
C THR A 234 -10.53 1.64 3.81
N ILE A 235 -11.09 0.57 4.41
CA ILE A 235 -11.89 0.66 5.65
C ILE A 235 -11.05 1.29 6.76
N GLY A 236 -9.83 0.84 6.93
CA GLY A 236 -8.94 1.35 7.96
C GLY A 236 -8.60 2.83 7.76
N PHE A 237 -8.08 3.20 6.59
CA PHE A 237 -7.70 4.58 6.28
C PHE A 237 -8.89 5.56 6.30
N ALA A 238 -10.10 5.08 5.96
CA ALA A 238 -11.31 5.89 6.03
C ALA A 238 -11.73 6.22 7.47
N ASN A 239 -11.48 5.33 8.44
CA ASN A 239 -12.02 5.40 9.78
C ASN A 239 -10.97 5.70 10.88
N LEU A 240 -9.66 5.66 10.55
CA LEU A 240 -8.58 6.06 11.45
C LEU A 240 -8.07 7.46 11.11
N GLU A 241 -7.40 8.10 12.05
CA GLU A 241 -6.55 9.25 11.74
C GLU A 241 -5.48 8.84 10.75
N SER A 242 -5.19 9.70 9.78
CA SER A 242 -4.29 9.37 8.68
C SER A 242 -2.88 9.03 9.16
N GLN A 243 -2.42 9.65 10.25
CA GLN A 243 -1.16 9.34 10.92
C GLN A 243 -1.15 7.91 11.45
N THR A 244 -2.20 7.52 12.20
CA THR A 244 -2.34 6.16 12.73
C THR A 244 -2.40 5.14 11.60
N GLY A 245 -3.22 5.40 10.57
CA GLY A 245 -3.35 4.52 9.42
C GLY A 245 -2.03 4.31 8.67
N SER A 246 -1.30 5.38 8.38
CA SER A 246 -0.03 5.31 7.67
C SER A 246 1.07 4.60 8.46
N LEU A 247 1.14 4.79 9.79
CA LEU A 247 2.10 4.08 10.64
C LEU A 247 1.77 2.58 10.77
N LEU A 248 0.48 2.23 10.87
CA LEU A 248 0.06 0.83 10.87
C LEU A 248 0.34 0.14 9.53
N ALA A 249 0.31 0.87 8.42
CA ALA A 249 0.65 0.31 7.12
C ALA A 249 2.10 -0.19 7.04
N LEU A 250 3.01 0.30 7.87
CA LEU A 250 4.40 -0.17 7.95
C LEU A 250 4.53 -1.62 8.47
N ILE A 251 3.42 -2.28 8.86
CA ILE A 251 3.40 -3.72 9.13
C ILE A 251 3.58 -4.57 7.86
N GLU A 252 3.30 -4.01 6.69
CA GLU A 252 3.38 -4.70 5.39
C GLU A 252 4.75 -5.31 5.13
N PRO A 253 5.89 -4.58 5.22
CA PRO A 253 7.21 -5.18 5.05
C PRO A 253 7.54 -6.23 6.11
N VAL A 254 7.03 -6.10 7.33
CA VAL A 254 7.19 -7.11 8.39
C VAL A 254 6.46 -8.41 7.98
N ALA A 255 5.24 -8.28 7.45
CA ALA A 255 4.49 -9.42 6.96
C ALA A 255 5.20 -10.07 5.75
N GLY A 256 5.77 -9.26 4.84
CA GLY A 256 6.57 -9.75 3.71
C GLY A 256 7.73 -10.63 4.17
N VAL A 257 8.54 -10.14 5.10
CA VAL A 257 9.66 -10.92 5.68
C VAL A 257 9.18 -12.23 6.31
N PHE A 258 8.04 -12.21 7.02
CA PHE A 258 7.47 -13.42 7.60
C PHE A 258 7.06 -14.43 6.51
N PHE A 259 6.42 -13.97 5.42
CA PHE A 259 6.03 -14.84 4.32
C PHE A 259 7.23 -15.38 3.54
N ASP A 260 8.27 -14.57 3.33
CA ASP A 260 9.51 -15.00 2.69
C ASP A 260 10.20 -16.10 3.50
N LEU A 261 10.25 -15.95 4.83
CA LEU A 261 10.78 -16.98 5.71
C LEU A 261 9.95 -18.26 5.67
N ALA A 262 8.62 -18.13 5.80
CA ALA A 262 7.72 -19.28 5.97
C ALA A 262 7.53 -20.10 4.68
N PHE A 263 7.55 -19.44 3.51
CA PHE A 263 7.18 -20.07 2.23
C PHE A 263 8.32 -20.10 1.21
N LEU A 264 9.27 -19.16 1.26
CA LEU A 264 10.40 -19.11 0.33
C LEU A 264 11.72 -19.59 0.97
N GLY A 265 11.71 -19.93 2.27
CA GLY A 265 12.87 -20.49 2.96
C GLY A 265 14.03 -19.50 3.15
N VAL A 266 13.75 -18.18 3.05
CA VAL A 266 14.76 -17.12 3.22
C VAL A 266 15.17 -17.05 4.68
N ALA A 267 16.47 -17.29 4.96
CA ALA A 267 17.00 -17.21 6.32
C ALA A 267 17.01 -15.75 6.83
N LEU A 268 16.48 -15.55 8.04
CA LEU A 268 16.50 -14.22 8.67
C LEU A 268 17.80 -13.98 9.41
N SER A 269 18.45 -12.86 9.09
CA SER A 269 19.53 -12.32 9.91
C SER A 269 18.99 -11.49 11.10
N THR A 270 19.84 -11.11 12.02
CA THR A 270 19.47 -10.33 13.21
C THR A 270 18.89 -8.95 12.89
N GLY A 271 19.34 -8.33 11.78
CA GLY A 271 18.88 -7.02 11.35
C GLY A 271 17.37 -6.97 11.07
N PRO A 272 16.83 -7.77 10.11
CA PRO A 272 15.41 -7.86 9.85
C PRO A 272 14.56 -8.20 11.07
N LEU A 273 15.01 -9.11 11.94
CA LEU A 273 14.30 -9.43 13.19
C LEU A 273 14.19 -8.23 14.12
N THR A 274 15.28 -7.48 14.30
CA THR A 274 15.28 -6.24 15.10
C THR A 274 14.37 -5.20 14.46
N GLY A 275 14.41 -5.07 13.14
CA GLY A 275 13.53 -4.17 12.38
C GLY A 275 12.06 -4.49 12.57
N CYS A 276 11.67 -5.77 12.46
CA CYS A 276 10.31 -6.23 12.73
C CYS A 276 9.86 -5.85 14.15
N PHE A 277 10.70 -6.07 15.15
CA PHE A 277 10.39 -5.70 16.54
C PHE A 277 10.13 -4.20 16.70
N LEU A 278 10.95 -3.34 16.08
CA LEU A 278 10.75 -1.87 16.12
C LEU A 278 9.45 -1.44 15.44
N VAL A 279 9.12 -2.01 14.28
CA VAL A 279 7.86 -1.70 13.57
C VAL A 279 6.63 -2.15 14.40
N LEU A 280 6.68 -3.35 14.97
CA LEU A 280 5.61 -3.85 15.84
C LEU A 280 5.43 -2.97 17.09
N THR A 281 6.55 -2.52 17.69
CA THR A 281 6.52 -1.59 18.82
C THR A 281 5.88 -0.27 18.45
N ALA A 282 6.23 0.31 17.28
CA ALA A 282 5.62 1.52 16.76
C ALA A 282 4.12 1.36 16.54
N ALA A 283 3.69 0.22 15.95
CA ALA A 283 2.28 -0.09 15.74
C ALA A 283 1.50 -0.18 17.06
N VAL A 284 2.08 -0.77 18.09
CA VAL A 284 1.47 -0.81 19.44
C VAL A 284 1.35 0.58 20.05
N ILE A 285 2.39 1.42 19.95
CA ILE A 285 2.36 2.80 20.48
C ILE A 285 1.22 3.60 19.84
N VAL A 286 1.10 3.57 18.50
CA VAL A 286 0.11 4.37 17.77
C VAL A 286 -1.31 3.82 17.90
N SER A 287 -1.47 2.54 18.22
CA SER A 287 -2.77 1.90 18.43
C SER A 287 -3.38 2.19 19.81
N ARG A 288 -2.59 2.70 20.76
CA ARG A 288 -3.10 3.09 22.09
C ARG A 288 -4.06 4.26 21.95
N PRO A 289 -5.21 4.24 22.65
CA PRO A 289 -6.07 5.42 22.71
C PRO A 289 -5.22 6.57 23.29
N SER A 290 -5.00 7.62 22.49
CA SER A 290 -4.39 8.83 23.02
C SER A 290 -5.33 9.40 24.08
N PHE A 291 -4.90 9.42 25.34
CA PHE A 291 -5.54 10.19 26.38
C PHE A 291 -5.24 11.68 26.13
N THR A 292 -5.75 12.21 25.01
CA THR A 292 -5.76 13.65 24.79
C THR A 292 -7.00 14.19 25.51
N THR A 293 -6.78 14.61 26.75
CA THR A 293 -7.63 15.62 27.43
C THR A 293 -7.70 16.89 26.62
#